data_1dbd4953e1fc8a008afd34fe53beb0cf
#
_entry.id   1dbd4953e1fc8a008afd34fe53beb0cf
#
_cell.length_a   1.000
_cell.length_b   1.000
_cell.length_c   1.000
_cell.angle_alpha   90.00
_cell.angle_beta   90.00
_cell.angle_gamma   90.00
#
_symmetry.space_group_name_H-M   'P 1'
#
loop_
_entity.id
_entity.type
_entity.pdbx_description
1 polymer ?
#
loop_
_entity_poly.entity_id
_entity_poly.type
_entity_poly.pdbx_seq_one_letter_code
_entity_poly.pdbx_strand_id
1 'polypeptide(L)'
;MRRLSLISLFFLIFLRPPSIPDYSIFAIRYAGLPDVPVSDLVVGAPKDKKIEIVFAFWLIRGAGHNILFDSGFHRERWLKDWPVRNYLRPDEAVKLAGLQPEQITDIVISHAHWDHMGGIDLFPKAVVWIQKEEFRYYTGDAWQSGGDHGGIDPDDVQALVRLNTEGRLRLVDGDDVEIFPGIRAYTGAHHTYASQYLLIDGDPRFVLASDNAYLYRNLQDHLASATFSDIYHAANIKNQERMIQLAGSIDRVVPGHDALQFQKFPTHDRIATIKLSKSPDL
;
A
#
# COMPACT_ATOMS: atom_id res chain seq x y z
N MET A 1 51.78 -49.51 25.20
CA MET A 1 51.41 -48.17 24.75
C MET A 1 50.06 -48.24 24.11
N ARG A 2 48.97 -47.84 24.81
CA ARG A 2 47.62 -47.81 24.29
C ARG A 2 47.37 -46.42 23.73
N ARG A 3 47.05 -46.27 22.43
CA ARG A 3 46.64 -45.03 21.76
C ARG A 3 45.14 -44.81 22.06
N LEU A 4 44.82 -43.71 22.81
CA LEU A 4 43.46 -43.20 22.92
C LEU A 4 43.16 -42.42 21.65
N SER A 5 42.17 -42.89 20.85
CA SER A 5 41.58 -42.08 19.77
C SER A 5 40.50 -41.18 20.36
N LEU A 6 40.74 -39.86 20.30
CA LEU A 6 39.73 -38.86 20.58
C LEU A 6 38.74 -38.82 19.35
N ILE A 7 37.49 -39.20 19.59
CA ILE A 7 36.41 -38.97 18.63
C ILE A 7 35.83 -37.60 18.91
N SER A 8 36.15 -36.64 18.02
CA SER A 8 35.52 -35.30 18.06
C SER A 8 34.12 -35.40 17.47
N LEU A 9 33.12 -35.29 18.35
CA LEU A 9 31.71 -35.21 17.95
C LEU A 9 31.41 -33.79 17.50
N PHE A 10 31.32 -33.55 16.17
CA PHE A 10 30.85 -32.30 15.60
C PHE A 10 29.32 -32.26 15.74
N PHE A 11 28.82 -31.39 16.63
CA PHE A 11 27.40 -31.03 16.66
C PHE A 11 27.12 -30.07 15.51
N LEU A 12 26.49 -30.56 14.46
CA LEU A 12 25.86 -29.71 13.44
C LEU A 12 24.63 -29.04 14.07
N ILE A 13 24.78 -27.79 14.42
CA ILE A 13 23.64 -26.93 14.79
C ILE A 13 22.91 -26.59 13.48
N PHE A 14 21.82 -27.31 13.21
CA PHE A 14 20.86 -26.92 12.18
C PHE A 14 20.14 -25.65 12.64
N LEU A 15 20.62 -24.49 12.24
CA LEU A 15 19.87 -23.24 12.35
C LEU A 15 18.62 -23.40 11.48
N ARG A 16 17.45 -23.48 12.12
CA ARG A 16 16.18 -23.35 11.39
C ARG A 16 16.19 -21.98 10.69
N PRO A 17 15.82 -21.90 9.40
CA PRO A 17 15.63 -20.60 8.78
C PRO A 17 14.62 -19.79 9.61
N PRO A 18 14.83 -18.48 9.78
CA PRO A 18 13.90 -17.64 10.50
C PRO A 18 12.50 -17.84 9.90
N SER A 19 11.52 -18.11 10.74
CA SER A 19 10.13 -18.19 10.30
C SER A 19 9.68 -16.83 9.78
N ILE A 20 9.01 -16.80 8.62
CA ILE A 20 8.38 -15.57 8.13
C ILE A 20 7.36 -15.13 9.17
N PRO A 21 7.39 -13.85 9.61
CA PRO A 21 6.41 -13.34 10.56
C PRO A 21 4.99 -13.47 10.01
N ASP A 22 4.04 -13.75 10.88
CA ASP A 22 2.64 -13.82 10.51
C ASP A 22 1.96 -12.47 10.82
N TYR A 23 1.55 -11.76 9.78
CA TYR A 23 0.94 -10.44 9.89
C TYR A 23 -0.58 -10.50 9.89
N SER A 24 -1.21 -9.65 10.71
CA SER A 24 -2.62 -9.28 10.57
C SER A 24 -2.74 -8.13 9.59
N ILE A 25 -3.79 -8.13 8.75
CA ILE A 25 -4.04 -7.11 7.72
C ILE A 25 -5.46 -6.59 7.86
N PHE A 26 -5.62 -5.28 7.95
CA PHE A 26 -6.90 -4.60 8.07
C PHE A 26 -6.99 -3.50 7.01
N ALA A 27 -8.15 -3.36 6.34
CA ALA A 27 -8.46 -2.16 5.58
C ALA A 27 -9.27 -1.21 6.46
N ILE A 28 -8.89 0.07 6.50
CA ILE A 28 -9.55 1.11 7.28
C ILE A 28 -10.14 2.13 6.30
N ARG A 29 -11.48 2.16 6.20
CA ARG A 29 -12.19 3.14 5.39
C ARG A 29 -12.24 4.47 6.13
N TYR A 30 -11.68 5.52 5.56
CA TYR A 30 -11.71 6.84 6.16
C TYR A 30 -12.64 7.84 5.43
N ALA A 31 -13.05 7.53 4.18
CA ALA A 31 -14.00 8.34 3.44
C ALA A 31 -14.67 7.55 2.29
N GLY A 32 -15.56 8.21 1.56
CA GLY A 32 -16.13 7.74 0.30
C GLY A 32 -16.29 8.88 -0.68
N LEU A 33 -16.28 8.56 -1.98
CA LEU A 33 -16.53 9.50 -3.07
C LEU A 33 -17.65 8.95 -3.95
N PRO A 34 -18.82 9.61 -4.02
CA PRO A 34 -19.94 9.17 -4.83
C PRO A 34 -19.76 9.54 -6.31
N ASP A 35 -20.55 8.92 -7.14
CA ASP A 35 -20.77 9.31 -8.55
C ASP A 35 -19.51 9.34 -9.43
N VAL A 36 -18.49 8.53 -9.09
CA VAL A 36 -17.26 8.41 -9.89
C VAL A 36 -17.55 7.61 -11.16
N PRO A 37 -17.24 8.14 -12.36
CA PRO A 37 -17.37 7.37 -13.59
C PRO A 37 -16.49 6.12 -13.57
N VAL A 38 -17.04 4.97 -13.86
CA VAL A 38 -16.26 3.72 -13.89
C VAL A 38 -15.15 3.79 -14.95
N SER A 39 -15.38 4.57 -16.02
CA SER A 39 -14.38 4.81 -17.06
C SER A 39 -13.11 5.52 -16.59
N ASP A 40 -13.18 6.23 -15.46
CA ASP A 40 -12.02 6.91 -14.88
C ASP A 40 -11.15 5.94 -14.04
N LEU A 41 -11.67 4.75 -13.74
CA LEU A 41 -11.03 3.72 -12.92
C LEU A 41 -10.68 2.47 -13.72
N VAL A 42 -11.45 2.20 -14.77
CA VAL A 42 -11.34 0.99 -15.60
C VAL A 42 -11.33 1.41 -17.07
N VAL A 43 -10.19 1.25 -17.70
CA VAL A 43 -9.99 1.62 -19.12
C VAL A 43 -10.97 0.84 -20.01
N GLY A 44 -11.70 1.55 -20.86
CA GLY A 44 -12.70 0.95 -21.76
C GLY A 44 -14.07 0.70 -21.14
N ALA A 45 -14.26 1.00 -19.86
CA ALA A 45 -15.59 0.89 -19.24
C ALA A 45 -16.57 1.95 -19.79
N PRO A 46 -17.91 1.67 -19.75
CA PRO A 46 -18.92 2.63 -20.16
C PRO A 46 -18.87 3.92 -19.36
N LYS A 47 -18.91 5.07 -20.05
CA LYS A 47 -18.83 6.41 -19.44
C LYS A 47 -20.08 6.81 -18.66
N ASP A 48 -21.21 6.19 -18.92
CA ASP A 48 -22.51 6.47 -18.27
C ASP A 48 -22.67 5.75 -16.92
N LYS A 49 -21.77 4.82 -16.60
CA LYS A 49 -21.79 4.08 -15.34
C LYS A 49 -20.99 4.81 -14.28
N LYS A 50 -21.62 5.01 -13.13
CA LYS A 50 -21.03 5.63 -11.95
C LYS A 50 -21.13 4.72 -10.75
N ILE A 51 -20.15 4.82 -9.88
CA ILE A 51 -20.09 4.07 -8.61
C ILE A 51 -19.64 4.99 -7.47
N GLU A 52 -19.91 4.57 -6.25
CA GLU A 52 -19.23 5.10 -5.08
C GLU A 52 -17.91 4.34 -4.91
N ILE A 53 -16.80 5.07 -4.77
CA ILE A 53 -15.52 4.50 -4.34
C ILE A 53 -15.27 4.79 -2.87
N VAL A 54 -14.37 4.03 -2.27
CA VAL A 54 -13.91 4.26 -0.90
C VAL A 54 -12.49 4.81 -0.90
N PHE A 55 -12.22 5.69 0.06
CA PHE A 55 -10.87 6.03 0.45
C PHE A 55 -10.51 5.20 1.67
N ALA A 56 -9.46 4.39 1.53
CA ALA A 56 -8.98 3.49 2.55
C ALA A 56 -7.45 3.45 2.57
N PHE A 57 -6.90 3.07 3.69
CA PHE A 57 -5.51 2.64 3.83
C PHE A 57 -5.48 1.33 4.60
N TRP A 58 -4.36 0.63 4.54
CA TRP A 58 -4.26 -0.71 5.15
C TRP A 58 -3.30 -0.69 6.32
N LEU A 59 -3.74 -1.27 7.43
CA LEU A 59 -2.92 -1.48 8.62
C LEU A 59 -2.40 -2.92 8.61
N ILE A 60 -1.08 -3.08 8.63
CA ILE A 60 -0.38 -4.36 8.72
C ILE A 60 0.30 -4.42 10.08
N ARG A 61 -0.06 -5.43 10.89
CA ARG A 61 0.45 -5.59 12.25
C ARG A 61 1.18 -6.91 12.42
N GLY A 62 2.36 -6.89 12.98
CA GLY A 62 3.17 -8.06 13.29
C GLY A 62 4.64 -7.73 13.38
N ALA A 63 5.44 -8.66 13.89
CA ALA A 63 6.89 -8.51 14.06
C ALA A 63 7.32 -7.24 14.80
N GLY A 64 6.50 -6.73 15.72
CA GLY A 64 6.76 -5.51 16.48
C GLY A 64 6.48 -4.21 15.70
N HIS A 65 5.85 -4.27 14.53
CA HIS A 65 5.51 -3.13 13.69
C HIS A 65 4.00 -2.91 13.58
N ASN A 66 3.61 -1.63 13.49
CA ASN A 66 2.30 -1.17 13.04
C ASN A 66 2.54 -0.36 11.77
N ILE A 67 2.40 -0.99 10.62
CA ILE A 67 2.72 -0.43 9.30
C ILE A 67 1.43 0.03 8.65
N LEU A 68 1.37 1.27 8.17
CA LEU A 68 0.33 1.68 7.24
C LEU A 68 0.83 1.50 5.80
N PHE A 69 0.00 0.94 4.94
CA PHE A 69 0.14 1.06 3.50
C PHE A 69 -0.83 2.13 3.03
N ASP A 70 -0.27 3.25 2.56
CA ASP A 70 -0.89 4.55 2.36
C ASP A 70 -1.32 5.24 3.67
N SER A 71 -1.55 6.54 3.62
CA SER A 71 -1.80 7.38 4.79
C SER A 71 -3.08 8.23 4.70
N GLY A 72 -3.80 8.15 3.57
CA GLY A 72 -4.95 9.00 3.32
C GLY A 72 -4.57 10.47 3.12
N PHE A 73 -5.52 11.38 3.40
CA PHE A 73 -5.31 12.82 3.27
C PHE A 73 -5.99 13.60 4.40
N HIS A 74 -5.56 14.85 4.60
CA HIS A 74 -6.21 15.75 5.58
C HIS A 74 -6.30 17.22 5.14
N ARG A 75 -5.78 17.56 3.98
CA ARG A 75 -5.79 18.95 3.50
C ARG A 75 -7.20 19.37 3.11
N GLU A 76 -7.67 20.50 3.67
CA GLU A 76 -9.03 21.01 3.47
C GLU A 76 -9.38 21.27 2.00
N ARG A 77 -8.38 21.62 1.16
CA ARG A 77 -8.63 21.88 -0.27
C ARG A 77 -9.31 20.69 -0.92
N TRP A 78 -8.88 19.47 -0.64
CA TRP A 78 -9.44 18.24 -1.21
C TRP A 78 -10.85 17.95 -0.72
N LEU A 79 -11.18 18.33 0.51
CA LEU A 79 -12.56 18.25 1.04
C LEU A 79 -13.48 19.31 0.42
N LYS A 80 -12.93 20.42 -0.08
CA LYS A 80 -13.70 21.47 -0.76
C LYS A 80 -13.88 21.17 -2.24
N ASP A 81 -12.85 20.60 -2.88
CA ASP A 81 -12.80 20.38 -4.32
C ASP A 81 -13.56 19.13 -4.74
N TRP A 82 -13.69 18.13 -3.85
CA TRP A 82 -14.35 16.87 -4.11
C TRP A 82 -15.54 16.64 -3.18
N PRO A 83 -16.65 16.03 -3.64
CA PRO A 83 -17.85 15.75 -2.84
C PRO A 83 -17.63 14.55 -1.88
N VAL A 84 -16.53 14.57 -1.12
CA VAL A 84 -16.14 13.52 -0.18
C VAL A 84 -17.21 13.37 0.90
N ARG A 85 -17.59 12.13 1.21
CA ARG A 85 -18.59 11.76 2.21
C ARG A 85 -17.98 10.92 3.33
N ASN A 86 -18.63 11.02 4.50
CA ASN A 86 -18.27 10.20 5.66
C ASN A 86 -16.78 10.28 6.03
N TYR A 87 -16.17 11.44 5.81
CA TYR A 87 -14.78 11.69 6.07
C TYR A 87 -14.47 11.58 7.57
N LEU A 88 -13.40 10.86 7.87
CA LEU A 88 -12.76 10.81 9.16
C LEU A 88 -11.25 11.02 8.92
N ARG A 89 -10.65 11.97 9.63
CA ARG A 89 -9.22 12.22 9.44
C ARG A 89 -8.39 10.97 9.71
N PRO A 90 -7.35 10.65 8.92
CA PRO A 90 -6.64 9.37 9.00
C PRO A 90 -6.09 9.01 10.39
N ASP A 91 -5.57 9.99 11.14
CA ASP A 91 -5.10 9.79 12.51
C ASP A 91 -6.23 9.48 13.50
N GLU A 92 -7.44 9.95 13.25
CA GLU A 92 -8.62 9.53 14.00
C GLU A 92 -9.12 8.15 13.57
N ALA A 93 -8.95 7.83 12.28
CA ALA A 93 -9.38 6.54 11.74
C ALA A 93 -8.54 5.37 12.30
N VAL A 94 -7.24 5.55 12.54
CA VAL A 94 -6.41 4.50 13.16
C VAL A 94 -6.80 4.20 14.60
N LYS A 95 -7.45 5.15 15.30
CA LYS A 95 -7.94 4.93 16.67
C LYS A 95 -9.07 3.90 16.72
N LEU A 96 -9.83 3.75 15.63
CA LEU A 96 -10.84 2.69 15.51
C LEU A 96 -10.21 1.28 15.54
N ALA A 97 -8.95 1.16 15.11
CA ALA A 97 -8.17 -0.07 15.19
C ALA A 97 -7.43 -0.24 16.54
N GLY A 98 -7.73 0.62 17.53
CA GLY A 98 -7.14 0.57 18.88
C GLY A 98 -5.72 1.13 18.96
N LEU A 99 -5.27 1.91 17.97
CA LEU A 99 -3.93 2.51 17.95
C LEU A 99 -4.00 4.04 18.06
N GLN A 100 -3.00 4.61 18.74
CA GLN A 100 -2.75 6.05 18.66
C GLN A 100 -1.83 6.35 17.45
N PRO A 101 -1.90 7.55 16.86
CA PRO A 101 -1.04 7.93 15.73
C PRO A 101 0.47 7.75 16.02
N GLU A 102 0.89 7.94 17.26
CA GLU A 102 2.28 7.76 17.71
C GLU A 102 2.73 6.30 17.75
N GLN A 103 1.80 5.35 17.66
CA GLN A 103 2.08 3.92 17.65
C GLN A 103 2.26 3.37 16.23
N ILE A 104 1.96 4.17 15.19
CA ILE A 104 2.31 3.83 13.82
C ILE A 104 3.84 3.95 13.69
N THR A 105 4.47 2.83 13.38
CA THR A 105 5.94 2.74 13.29
C THR A 105 6.44 3.10 11.89
N ASP A 106 5.68 2.73 10.88
CA ASP A 106 6.06 2.85 9.48
C ASP A 106 4.86 3.19 8.60
N ILE A 107 5.10 3.91 7.51
CA ILE A 107 4.14 4.16 6.44
C ILE A 107 4.81 3.80 5.13
N VAL A 108 4.24 2.91 4.37
CA VAL A 108 4.68 2.61 3.00
C VAL A 108 3.73 3.30 2.05
N ILE A 109 4.22 4.25 1.27
CA ILE A 109 3.42 4.99 0.29
C ILE A 109 3.44 4.25 -1.03
N SER A 110 2.26 3.89 -1.52
CA SER A 110 2.10 3.25 -2.82
C SER A 110 2.48 4.18 -3.96
N HIS A 111 2.07 5.44 -3.87
CA HIS A 111 2.33 6.49 -4.86
C HIS A 111 1.99 7.88 -4.29
N ALA A 112 2.38 8.93 -5.00
CA ALA A 112 2.37 10.29 -4.49
C ALA A 112 1.03 11.04 -4.61
N HIS A 113 -0.08 10.42 -5.04
CA HIS A 113 -1.36 11.12 -5.08
C HIS A 113 -1.80 11.55 -3.67
N TRP A 114 -2.54 12.66 -3.67
CA TRP A 114 -2.99 13.36 -2.45
C TRP A 114 -3.78 12.48 -1.47
N ASP A 115 -4.56 11.53 -1.96
CA ASP A 115 -5.40 10.64 -1.15
C ASP A 115 -4.66 9.41 -0.62
N HIS A 116 -3.41 9.21 -1.01
CA HIS A 116 -2.51 8.16 -0.52
C HIS A 116 -1.38 8.72 0.36
N MET A 117 -0.76 9.83 -0.07
CA MET A 117 0.39 10.42 0.61
C MET A 117 0.01 11.56 1.57
N GLY A 118 -1.18 12.15 1.43
CA GLY A 118 -1.55 13.39 2.10
C GLY A 118 -1.73 13.33 3.62
N GLY A 119 -1.55 12.17 4.24
CA GLY A 119 -1.62 11.98 5.69
C GLY A 119 -0.27 11.70 6.37
N ILE A 120 0.86 11.72 5.66
CA ILE A 120 2.18 11.31 6.21
C ILE A 120 2.62 12.13 7.42
N ASP A 121 2.22 13.37 7.53
CA ASP A 121 2.55 14.29 8.63
C ASP A 121 1.64 14.14 9.86
N LEU A 122 0.60 13.31 9.78
CA LEU A 122 -0.29 12.99 10.90
C LEU A 122 0.30 11.94 11.85
N PHE A 123 1.38 11.26 11.46
CA PHE A 123 1.97 10.15 12.20
C PHE A 123 3.40 10.51 12.64
N PRO A 124 3.55 11.15 13.82
CA PRO A 124 4.76 11.88 14.17
C PRO A 124 6.01 11.01 14.37
N LYS A 125 5.83 9.70 14.61
CA LYS A 125 6.95 8.75 14.84
C LYS A 125 7.21 7.83 13.66
N ALA A 126 6.32 7.80 12.66
CA ALA A 126 6.44 6.87 11.54
C ALA A 126 7.67 7.18 10.66
N VAL A 127 8.34 6.13 10.22
CA VAL A 127 9.31 6.17 9.12
C VAL A 127 8.53 5.96 7.83
N VAL A 128 8.71 6.82 6.84
CA VAL A 128 8.00 6.76 5.55
C VAL A 128 8.87 6.06 4.51
N TRP A 129 8.25 5.14 3.76
CA TRP A 129 8.87 4.36 2.69
C TRP A 129 8.18 4.68 1.36
N ILE A 130 8.95 5.02 0.34
CA ILE A 130 8.44 5.36 -1.00
C ILE A 130 9.43 4.89 -2.05
N GLN A 131 8.97 4.60 -3.26
CA GLN A 131 9.88 4.31 -4.36
C GLN A 131 10.81 5.50 -4.64
N LYS A 132 12.08 5.19 -4.83
CA LYS A 132 13.15 6.17 -5.05
C LYS A 132 12.88 7.06 -6.26
N GLU A 133 12.38 6.46 -7.33
CA GLU A 133 12.08 7.20 -8.57
C GLU A 133 10.80 8.04 -8.43
N GLU A 134 9.82 7.60 -7.63
CA GLU A 134 8.63 8.39 -7.28
C GLU A 134 9.05 9.65 -6.52
N PHE A 135 9.87 9.49 -5.46
CA PHE A 135 10.41 10.60 -4.70
C PHE A 135 11.18 11.58 -5.58
N ARG A 136 12.09 11.09 -6.43
CA ARG A 136 12.93 11.93 -7.30
C ARG A 136 12.10 12.74 -8.28
N TYR A 137 11.13 12.10 -8.92
CA TYR A 137 10.31 12.75 -9.92
C TYR A 137 9.45 13.85 -9.30
N TYR A 138 8.70 13.55 -8.24
CA TYR A 138 7.78 14.51 -7.62
C TYR A 138 8.44 15.57 -6.73
N THR A 139 9.70 15.40 -6.38
CA THR A 139 10.50 16.48 -5.74
C THR A 139 11.30 17.30 -6.74
N GLY A 140 11.23 16.99 -8.03
CA GLY A 140 12.05 17.64 -9.08
C GLY A 140 11.30 17.84 -10.39
N ASP A 141 11.48 16.91 -11.32
CA ASP A 141 11.10 17.05 -12.73
C ASP A 141 9.59 17.23 -12.95
N ALA A 142 8.75 16.68 -12.09
CA ALA A 142 7.28 16.83 -12.19
C ALA A 142 6.82 18.30 -12.22
N TRP A 143 7.58 19.22 -11.62
CA TRP A 143 7.27 20.64 -11.50
C TRP A 143 7.97 21.50 -12.57
N GLN A 144 8.71 20.89 -13.48
CA GLN A 144 9.39 21.56 -14.57
C GLN A 144 8.52 21.59 -15.84
N SER A 145 8.96 22.34 -16.85
CA SER A 145 8.26 22.36 -18.15
C SER A 145 8.22 20.97 -18.77
N GLY A 146 7.01 20.48 -19.05
CA GLY A 146 6.77 19.13 -19.57
C GLY A 146 6.66 18.04 -18.51
N GLY A 147 6.79 18.39 -17.23
CA GLY A 147 6.49 17.48 -16.12
C GLY A 147 4.99 17.32 -15.88
N ASP A 148 4.62 16.27 -15.19
CA ASP A 148 3.23 15.99 -14.78
C ASP A 148 3.16 15.81 -13.26
N HIS A 149 2.31 16.60 -12.62
CA HIS A 149 2.03 16.57 -11.18
C HIS A 149 0.53 16.55 -10.88
N GLY A 150 -0.26 16.03 -11.84
CA GLY A 150 -1.71 15.86 -11.67
C GLY A 150 -2.01 14.99 -10.43
N GLY A 151 -2.93 15.46 -9.57
CA GLY A 151 -3.26 14.76 -8.33
C GLY A 151 -2.19 14.80 -7.22
N ILE A 152 -1.13 15.60 -7.39
CA ILE A 152 -0.06 15.75 -6.38
C ILE A 152 -0.26 17.05 -5.60
N ASP A 153 -0.26 16.96 -4.28
CA ASP A 153 -0.33 18.13 -3.41
C ASP A 153 1.08 18.68 -3.12
N PRO A 154 1.37 19.95 -3.43
CA PRO A 154 2.70 20.53 -3.19
C PRO A 154 3.09 20.57 -1.70
N ASP A 155 2.11 20.68 -0.79
CA ASP A 155 2.41 20.66 0.64
C ASP A 155 2.81 19.27 1.12
N ASP A 156 2.26 18.21 0.49
CA ASP A 156 2.65 16.82 0.78
C ASP A 156 4.05 16.50 0.26
N VAL A 157 4.42 17.06 -0.91
CA VAL A 157 5.80 16.99 -1.43
C VAL A 157 6.78 17.67 -0.47
N GLN A 158 6.42 18.86 0.06
CA GLN A 158 7.25 19.54 1.05
C GLN A 158 7.37 18.73 2.35
N ALA A 159 6.28 18.09 2.81
CA ALA A 159 6.32 17.19 3.95
C ALA A 159 7.26 16.00 3.71
N LEU A 160 7.22 15.41 2.52
CA LEU A 160 8.10 14.30 2.13
C LEU A 160 9.59 14.71 2.14
N VAL A 161 9.92 15.90 1.59
CA VAL A 161 11.29 16.45 1.62
C VAL A 161 11.73 16.70 3.05
N ARG A 162 10.87 17.24 3.92
CA ARG A 162 11.15 17.46 5.33
C ARG A 162 11.45 16.12 6.04
N LEU A 163 10.64 15.10 5.84
CA LEU A 163 10.86 13.77 6.42
C LEU A 163 12.21 13.19 5.97
N ASN A 164 12.60 13.42 4.72
CA ASN A 164 13.91 12.98 4.22
C ASN A 164 15.06 13.69 4.97
N THR A 165 14.97 15.00 5.18
CA THR A 165 16.00 15.77 5.90
C THR A 165 16.03 15.46 7.39
N GLU A 166 14.93 15.02 7.97
CA GLU A 166 14.82 14.53 9.36
C GLU A 166 15.32 13.08 9.55
N GLY A 167 15.71 12.38 8.46
CA GLY A 167 16.14 10.98 8.50
C GLY A 167 15.01 9.97 8.69
N ARG A 168 13.77 10.40 8.47
CA ARG A 168 12.52 9.61 8.59
C ARG A 168 11.98 9.11 7.26
N LEU A 169 12.75 9.21 6.17
CA LEU A 169 12.40 8.65 4.86
C LEU A 169 13.32 7.50 4.50
N ARG A 170 12.77 6.46 3.89
CA ARG A 170 13.48 5.34 3.29
C ARG A 170 13.08 5.22 1.83
N LEU A 171 14.07 5.18 0.96
CA LEU A 171 13.86 5.03 -0.49
C LEU A 171 13.93 3.55 -0.86
N VAL A 172 12.84 3.02 -1.39
CA VAL A 172 12.78 1.68 -1.97
C VAL A 172 13.37 1.77 -3.38
N ASP A 173 14.39 1.01 -3.69
CA ASP A 173 15.12 1.11 -4.95
C ASP A 173 14.78 -0.08 -5.87
N GLY A 174 13.73 0.06 -6.64
CA GLY A 174 13.34 -0.88 -7.69
C GLY A 174 12.30 -1.92 -7.29
N ASP A 175 12.32 -3.02 -8.01
CA ASP A 175 11.30 -4.07 -7.99
C ASP A 175 11.69 -5.24 -7.08
N ASP A 176 10.69 -5.90 -6.47
CA ASP A 176 10.85 -7.10 -5.63
C ASP A 176 11.81 -6.89 -4.44
N VAL A 177 11.66 -5.76 -3.75
CA VAL A 177 12.51 -5.36 -2.61
C VAL A 177 11.84 -5.80 -1.31
N GLU A 178 12.50 -6.61 -0.49
CA GLU A 178 12.04 -6.91 0.86
C GLU A 178 12.29 -5.70 1.77
N ILE A 179 11.20 -5.09 2.25
CA ILE A 179 11.25 -3.90 3.11
C ILE A 179 11.08 -4.24 4.59
N PHE A 180 10.39 -5.33 4.88
CA PHE A 180 10.30 -5.97 6.20
C PHE A 180 10.32 -7.49 5.98
N PRO A 181 10.73 -8.28 6.97
CA PRO A 181 10.70 -9.74 6.84
C PRO A 181 9.31 -10.23 6.40
N GLY A 182 9.20 -10.81 5.20
CA GLY A 182 7.94 -11.27 4.63
C GLY A 182 7.04 -10.19 4.04
N ILE A 183 7.50 -8.94 3.93
CA ILE A 183 6.80 -7.87 3.19
C ILE A 183 7.71 -7.36 2.09
N ARG A 184 7.24 -7.48 0.84
CA ARG A 184 8.00 -7.09 -0.34
C ARG A 184 7.27 -6.02 -1.13
N ALA A 185 8.01 -5.00 -1.53
CA ALA A 185 7.54 -3.95 -2.43
C ALA A 185 7.87 -4.31 -3.88
N TYR A 186 6.88 -4.19 -4.74
CA TYR A 186 6.98 -4.40 -6.18
C TYR A 186 6.65 -3.12 -6.93
N THR A 187 7.36 -2.85 -8.02
CA THR A 187 7.03 -1.72 -8.87
C THR A 187 5.69 -1.93 -9.56
N GLY A 188 4.86 -0.90 -9.54
CA GLY A 188 3.62 -0.82 -10.31
C GLY A 188 3.88 -0.55 -11.79
N ALA A 189 2.80 -0.48 -12.56
CA ALA A 189 2.87 -0.19 -13.99
C ALA A 189 2.44 1.25 -14.28
N HIS A 190 3.14 2.20 -13.65
CA HIS A 190 2.99 3.64 -13.93
C HIS A 190 1.55 4.17 -13.78
N HIS A 191 0.88 3.84 -12.67
CA HIS A 191 -0.30 4.61 -12.26
C HIS A 191 0.10 6.07 -11.98
N THR A 192 1.19 6.27 -11.24
CA THR A 192 2.01 7.48 -11.21
C THR A 192 3.39 7.17 -11.79
N TYR A 193 4.34 8.07 -11.68
CA TYR A 193 5.67 7.90 -12.29
C TYR A 193 6.35 6.58 -11.89
N ALA A 194 6.32 6.23 -10.61
CA ALA A 194 6.91 5.00 -10.08
C ALA A 194 6.09 4.42 -8.91
N SER A 195 4.80 4.17 -9.15
CA SER A 195 3.93 3.53 -8.14
C SER A 195 4.43 2.15 -7.73
N GLN A 196 4.03 1.70 -6.54
CA GLN A 196 4.35 0.37 -6.01
C GLN A 196 3.12 -0.31 -5.39
N TYR A 197 3.21 -1.62 -5.20
CA TYR A 197 2.27 -2.44 -4.44
C TYR A 197 3.01 -3.37 -3.49
N LEU A 198 2.32 -3.95 -2.51
CA LEU A 198 2.93 -4.83 -1.52
C LEU A 198 2.45 -6.27 -1.66
N LEU A 199 3.39 -7.20 -1.55
CA LEU A 199 3.11 -8.59 -1.19
C LEU A 199 3.37 -8.75 0.31
N ILE A 200 2.38 -9.26 1.03
CA ILE A 200 2.50 -9.72 2.41
C ILE A 200 2.52 -11.25 2.38
N ASP A 201 3.69 -11.82 2.68
CA ASP A 201 3.90 -13.26 2.68
C ASP A 201 3.19 -13.92 3.87
N GLY A 202 3.02 -15.22 3.81
CA GLY A 202 2.34 -16.01 4.84
C GLY A 202 1.43 -17.07 4.24
N ASP A 203 0.56 -17.64 5.08
CA ASP A 203 -0.45 -18.62 4.66
C ASP A 203 -1.84 -18.20 5.19
N PRO A 204 -2.67 -17.61 4.32
CA PRO A 204 -2.44 -17.26 2.92
C PRO A 204 -1.63 -15.96 2.72
N ARG A 205 -1.04 -15.78 1.52
CA ARG A 205 -0.44 -14.53 1.05
C ARG A 205 -1.51 -13.56 0.60
N PHE A 206 -1.21 -12.26 0.73
CA PHE A 206 -2.05 -11.19 0.17
C PHE A 206 -1.19 -10.19 -0.61
N VAL A 207 -1.78 -9.61 -1.65
CA VAL A 207 -1.25 -8.45 -2.36
C VAL A 207 -2.17 -7.27 -2.09
N LEU A 208 -1.60 -6.16 -1.63
CA LEU A 208 -2.27 -4.87 -1.52
C LEU A 208 -1.89 -4.07 -2.76
N ALA A 209 -2.83 -3.93 -3.70
CA ALA A 209 -2.55 -3.39 -5.03
C ALA A 209 -2.51 -1.86 -5.07
N SER A 210 -3.20 -1.19 -4.12
CA SER A 210 -3.50 0.23 -4.24
C SER A 210 -4.04 0.53 -5.64
N ASP A 211 -3.69 1.65 -6.26
CA ASP A 211 -4.24 2.10 -7.53
C ASP A 211 -3.67 1.40 -8.77
N ASN A 212 -2.74 0.47 -8.57
CA ASN A 212 -2.35 -0.44 -9.67
C ASN A 212 -3.51 -1.36 -10.10
N ALA A 213 -4.52 -1.52 -9.23
CA ALA A 213 -5.85 -2.02 -9.53
C ALA A 213 -6.87 -1.24 -8.68
N TYR A 214 -7.68 -0.37 -9.28
CA TYR A 214 -8.68 0.40 -8.54
C TYR A 214 -9.80 -0.45 -7.97
N LEU A 215 -10.29 -1.39 -8.78
CA LEU A 215 -11.46 -2.21 -8.50
C LEU A 215 -11.14 -3.69 -8.74
N TYR A 216 -11.86 -4.57 -8.08
CA TYR A 216 -11.84 -6.01 -8.40
C TYR A 216 -12.15 -6.26 -9.88
N ARG A 217 -12.95 -5.41 -10.49
CA ARG A 217 -13.28 -5.47 -11.90
C ARG A 217 -12.06 -5.37 -12.81
N ASN A 218 -11.06 -4.56 -12.47
CA ASN A 218 -9.81 -4.50 -13.25
C ASN A 218 -9.17 -5.89 -13.33
N LEU A 219 -9.10 -6.59 -12.19
CA LEU A 219 -8.51 -7.92 -12.07
C LEU A 219 -9.37 -9.00 -12.74
N GLN A 220 -10.69 -8.92 -12.61
CA GLN A 220 -11.63 -9.94 -13.11
C GLN A 220 -11.79 -9.90 -14.63
N ASP A 221 -11.89 -8.70 -15.19
CA ASP A 221 -12.14 -8.47 -16.61
C ASP A 221 -10.83 -8.27 -17.40
N HIS A 222 -9.64 -8.34 -16.74
CA HIS A 222 -8.32 -8.06 -17.32
C HIS A 222 -8.28 -6.69 -18.01
N LEU A 223 -8.80 -5.67 -17.36
CA LEU A 223 -8.83 -4.30 -17.84
C LEU A 223 -7.85 -3.42 -17.07
N ALA A 224 -7.14 -2.57 -17.78
CA ALA A 224 -6.20 -1.65 -17.15
C ALA A 224 -6.91 -0.68 -16.18
N SER A 225 -6.24 -0.37 -15.08
CA SER A 225 -6.50 0.83 -14.29
C SER A 225 -6.03 2.07 -15.05
N ALA A 226 -6.45 3.26 -14.64
CA ALA A 226 -5.84 4.49 -15.13
C ALA A 226 -4.34 4.48 -14.83
N THR A 227 -3.56 4.95 -15.77
CA THR A 227 -2.09 5.03 -15.69
C THR A 227 -1.63 6.43 -16.08
N PHE A 228 -0.39 6.75 -15.73
CA PHE A 228 0.28 8.00 -16.07
C PHE A 228 0.19 8.37 -17.57
N SER A 229 0.12 7.36 -18.45
CA SER A 229 -0.08 7.50 -19.89
C SER A 229 -0.67 6.21 -20.45
N ASP A 230 -1.47 6.31 -21.50
CA ASP A 230 -2.13 5.18 -22.17
C ASP A 230 -1.15 4.10 -22.66
N ILE A 231 0.09 4.47 -22.94
CA ILE A 231 1.15 3.52 -23.36
C ILE A 231 1.42 2.45 -22.28
N TYR A 232 1.05 2.70 -21.02
CA TYR A 232 1.28 1.78 -19.91
C TYR A 232 0.11 0.82 -19.65
N HIS A 233 -1.05 0.96 -20.33
CA HIS A 233 -2.21 0.10 -20.07
C HIS A 233 -1.89 -1.39 -20.20
N ALA A 234 -1.16 -1.79 -21.24
CA ALA A 234 -0.76 -3.19 -21.44
C ALA A 234 0.20 -3.68 -20.33
N ALA A 235 1.08 -2.82 -19.85
CA ALA A 235 1.97 -3.14 -18.75
C ALA A 235 1.21 -3.25 -17.42
N ASN A 236 0.18 -2.42 -17.22
CA ASN A 236 -0.69 -2.49 -16.04
C ASN A 236 -1.44 -3.81 -15.98
N ILE A 237 -2.03 -4.28 -17.09
CA ILE A 237 -2.70 -5.61 -17.16
C ILE A 237 -1.73 -6.73 -16.78
N LYS A 238 -0.53 -6.76 -17.35
CA LYS A 238 0.50 -7.76 -17.01
C LYS A 238 0.90 -7.71 -15.54
N ASN A 239 0.93 -6.51 -14.98
CA ASN A 239 1.25 -6.33 -13.57
C ASN A 239 0.11 -6.84 -12.66
N GLN A 240 -1.14 -6.64 -13.04
CA GLN A 240 -2.30 -7.24 -12.36
C GLN A 240 -2.25 -8.79 -12.40
N GLU A 241 -1.89 -9.38 -13.54
CA GLU A 241 -1.67 -10.83 -13.66
C GLU A 241 -0.56 -11.30 -12.71
N ARG A 242 0.54 -10.55 -12.61
CA ARG A 242 1.62 -10.82 -11.65
C ARG A 242 1.14 -10.75 -10.21
N MET A 243 0.32 -9.77 -9.84
CA MET A 243 -0.29 -9.67 -8.50
C MET A 243 -1.11 -10.92 -8.17
N ILE A 244 -1.92 -11.40 -9.10
CA ILE A 244 -2.73 -12.62 -8.94
C ILE A 244 -1.81 -13.85 -8.76
N GLN A 245 -0.74 -13.95 -9.53
CA GLN A 245 0.23 -15.05 -9.41
C GLN A 245 0.94 -15.02 -8.05
N LEU A 246 1.38 -13.85 -7.59
CA LEU A 246 2.04 -13.66 -6.29
C LEU A 246 1.10 -14.02 -5.13
N ALA A 247 -0.15 -13.57 -5.18
CA ALA A 247 -1.16 -13.88 -4.18
C ALA A 247 -1.66 -15.34 -4.25
N GLY A 248 -1.51 -15.98 -5.42
CA GLY A 248 -2.03 -17.33 -5.72
C GLY A 248 -3.54 -17.40 -5.93
N SER A 249 -4.26 -16.26 -5.86
CA SER A 249 -5.68 -16.14 -6.15
C SER A 249 -6.06 -14.67 -6.34
N ILE A 250 -6.98 -14.38 -7.24
CA ILE A 250 -7.58 -13.04 -7.42
C ILE A 250 -8.24 -12.54 -6.12
N ASP A 251 -8.80 -13.43 -5.33
CA ASP A 251 -9.47 -13.11 -4.07
C ASP A 251 -8.53 -12.57 -2.99
N ARG A 252 -7.23 -12.72 -3.19
CA ARG A 252 -6.17 -12.28 -2.28
C ARG A 252 -5.42 -11.05 -2.79
N VAL A 253 -5.89 -10.47 -3.89
CA VAL A 253 -5.44 -9.14 -4.35
C VAL A 253 -6.47 -8.13 -3.89
N VAL A 254 -6.06 -7.16 -3.09
CA VAL A 254 -6.94 -6.12 -2.54
C VAL A 254 -6.73 -4.84 -3.33
N PRO A 255 -7.74 -4.37 -4.07
CA PRO A 255 -7.66 -3.17 -4.90
C PRO A 255 -7.74 -1.88 -4.05
N GLY A 256 -7.37 -0.73 -4.65
CA GLY A 256 -7.28 0.56 -3.98
C GLY A 256 -8.60 1.11 -3.46
N HIS A 257 -9.59 1.22 -4.34
CA HIS A 257 -10.79 2.02 -4.07
C HIS A 257 -12.11 1.24 -4.08
N ASP A 258 -12.07 -0.10 -4.17
CA ASP A 258 -13.28 -0.90 -4.26
C ASP A 258 -13.99 -1.05 -2.91
N ALA A 259 -15.24 -0.59 -2.83
CA ALA A 259 -16.08 -0.77 -1.66
C ALA A 259 -16.38 -2.25 -1.34
N LEU A 260 -16.24 -3.15 -2.31
CA LEU A 260 -16.46 -4.59 -2.13
C LEU A 260 -15.51 -5.21 -1.11
N GLN A 261 -14.32 -4.64 -0.86
CA GLN A 261 -13.41 -5.12 0.18
C GLN A 261 -14.09 -5.13 1.56
N PHE A 262 -14.99 -4.17 1.84
CA PHE A 262 -15.77 -4.07 3.08
C PHE A 262 -17.02 -4.96 3.13
N GLN A 263 -17.31 -5.67 2.04
CA GLN A 263 -18.36 -6.69 1.97
C GLN A 263 -17.77 -8.10 1.93
N LYS A 264 -16.62 -8.24 1.28
CA LYS A 264 -15.91 -9.51 1.06
C LYS A 264 -15.23 -10.01 2.33
N PHE A 265 -14.71 -9.11 3.15
CA PHE A 265 -14.05 -9.43 4.39
C PHE A 265 -14.92 -9.09 5.60
N PRO A 266 -14.80 -9.83 6.72
CA PRO A 266 -15.50 -9.51 7.96
C PRO A 266 -15.25 -8.05 8.35
N THR A 267 -16.30 -7.25 8.41
CA THR A 267 -16.20 -5.80 8.61
C THR A 267 -16.98 -5.40 9.87
N HIS A 268 -16.34 -4.61 10.71
CA HIS A 268 -16.96 -3.93 11.84
C HIS A 268 -16.69 -2.44 11.72
N ASP A 269 -17.75 -1.63 11.75
CA ASP A 269 -17.71 -0.18 11.49
C ASP A 269 -17.03 0.14 10.15
N ARG A 270 -15.81 0.65 10.21
CA ARG A 270 -15.01 1.09 9.06
C ARG A 270 -13.80 0.18 8.80
N ILE A 271 -13.69 -0.94 9.51
CA ILE A 271 -12.52 -1.83 9.46
C ILE A 271 -12.93 -3.17 8.90
N ALA A 272 -12.33 -3.53 7.76
CA ALA A 272 -12.41 -4.87 7.21
C ALA A 272 -11.18 -5.69 7.63
N THR A 273 -11.42 -6.87 8.20
CA THR A 273 -10.36 -7.80 8.60
C THR A 273 -10.00 -8.71 7.42
N ILE A 274 -8.93 -8.37 6.71
CA ILE A 274 -8.47 -9.12 5.53
C ILE A 274 -7.79 -10.42 5.95
N LYS A 275 -6.93 -10.34 6.97
CA LYS A 275 -6.20 -11.48 7.54
C LYS A 275 -5.97 -11.27 9.02
N LEU A 276 -6.13 -12.32 9.81
CA LEU A 276 -5.65 -12.36 11.19
C LEU A 276 -4.40 -13.22 11.29
N SER A 277 -3.42 -12.76 12.05
CA SER A 277 -2.28 -13.57 12.46
C SER A 277 -2.77 -14.77 13.28
N LYS A 278 -2.17 -15.94 13.03
CA LYS A 278 -2.43 -17.16 13.82
C LYS A 278 -1.72 -17.12 15.19
N SER A 279 -0.70 -16.26 15.29
CA SER A 279 0.01 -15.99 16.54
C SER A 279 -0.40 -14.61 17.03
N PRO A 280 -1.10 -14.48 18.17
CA PRO A 280 -1.34 -13.17 18.75
C PRO A 280 0.01 -12.50 19.03
N ASP A 281 0.14 -11.23 18.66
CA ASP A 281 1.33 -10.43 18.99
C ASP A 281 1.57 -10.51 20.52
N LEU A 282 2.74 -11.04 20.89
CA LEU A 282 3.26 -11.01 22.26
C LEU A 282 3.80 -9.62 22.57
#